data_eaf96b0c5e2a38e82350942e66c3f33d
#
_entry.id   eaf96b0c5e2a38e82350942e66c3f33d
#
_cell.length_a   1.000
_cell.length_b   1.000
_cell.length_c   1.000
_cell.angle_alpha   90.00
_cell.angle_beta   90.00
_cell.angle_gamma   90.00
#
_symmetry.space_group_name_H-M   'P 1'
#
loop_
_entity.id
_entity.type
_entity.pdbx_description
1 polymer ?
#
loop_
_entity_poly.entity_id
_entity_poly.type
_entity_poly.pdbx_seq_one_letter_code
_entity_poly.pdbx_strand_id
1 'polypeptide(L)'
;KNFLDMVSYARKKKIYTSTSTNAHYLTDAMSKKTIESGLDRLIISIDGTTQETYQSYRVGGQLSKVIEGAKNIVKWKKELNAKTPYIIFQFLVVKPNEHQIDDLKLLAKEIGVDEVILKTAQVYDYKYGNELIPENEQYSRYKKNNDGTYSIKNSLENNCWKLWHSCVITWDGKVVPCCFDKDAQYQLGDLQTHSFSTIWNNDLYKDFRVKLVKGRKEIDICTNCSEGCEVNLSAD
;
A
#
# COMPACT_ATOMS: atom_id res chain seq x y z
N LYS A 1 2.82 1.10 20.95
CA LYS A 1 2.75 -0.05 21.89
C LYS A 1 1.36 -0.72 21.92
N ASN A 2 0.28 0.02 21.65
CA ASN A 2 -1.11 -0.46 21.83
C ASN A 2 -1.83 -0.74 20.51
N PHE A 3 -1.10 -1.03 19.43
CA PHE A 3 -1.71 -1.21 18.10
C PHE A 3 -2.74 -2.36 18.08
N LEU A 4 -2.41 -3.51 18.66
CA LEU A 4 -3.32 -4.66 18.68
C LEU A 4 -4.55 -4.41 19.57
N ASP A 5 -4.42 -3.60 20.62
CA ASP A 5 -5.57 -3.19 21.45
C ASP A 5 -6.53 -2.29 20.65
N MET A 6 -5.98 -1.40 19.80
CA MET A 6 -6.79 -0.59 18.88
C MET A 6 -7.52 -1.46 17.85
N VAL A 7 -6.86 -2.48 17.30
CA VAL A 7 -7.47 -3.46 16.38
C VAL A 7 -8.62 -4.20 17.10
N SER A 8 -8.38 -4.70 18.32
CA SER A 8 -9.40 -5.39 19.12
C SER A 8 -10.58 -4.48 19.45
N TYR A 9 -10.32 -3.19 19.72
CA TYR A 9 -11.40 -2.22 19.92
C TYR A 9 -12.22 -1.98 18.65
N ALA A 10 -11.57 -1.79 17.50
CA ALA A 10 -12.23 -1.64 16.22
C ALA A 10 -13.08 -2.88 15.88
N ARG A 11 -12.56 -4.08 16.13
CA ARG A 11 -13.27 -5.34 15.96
C ARG A 11 -14.57 -5.40 16.79
N LYS A 12 -14.52 -4.97 18.06
CA LYS A 12 -15.71 -4.87 18.93
C LYS A 12 -16.76 -3.89 18.38
N LYS A 13 -16.31 -2.87 17.64
CA LYS A 13 -17.18 -1.91 16.96
C LYS A 13 -17.59 -2.34 15.54
N LYS A 14 -17.24 -3.56 15.11
CA LYS A 14 -17.50 -4.11 13.78
C LYS A 14 -16.88 -3.26 12.65
N ILE A 15 -15.75 -2.61 12.93
CA ILE A 15 -14.97 -1.85 11.96
C ILE A 15 -13.93 -2.78 11.36
N TYR A 16 -13.92 -2.91 10.03
CA TYR A 16 -12.92 -3.66 9.30
C TYR A 16 -11.53 -3.04 9.46
N THR A 17 -10.54 -3.85 9.76
CA THR A 17 -9.16 -3.41 9.99
C THR A 17 -8.17 -4.06 9.03
N SER A 18 -7.28 -3.25 8.48
CA SER A 18 -6.19 -3.71 7.61
C SER A 18 -4.90 -3.00 7.98
N THR A 19 -3.78 -3.71 7.92
CA THR A 19 -2.46 -3.13 8.14
C THR A 19 -1.41 -3.77 7.25
N SER A 20 -0.32 -3.03 7.01
CA SER A 20 0.86 -3.52 6.30
C SER A 20 2.05 -3.64 7.26
N THR A 21 2.92 -4.61 7.01
CA THR A 21 4.13 -4.85 7.80
C THR A 21 5.27 -5.33 6.90
N ASN A 22 6.51 -5.06 7.33
CA ASN A 22 7.70 -5.72 6.79
C ASN A 22 7.98 -7.09 7.44
N ALA A 23 7.12 -7.54 8.32
CA ALA A 23 7.14 -8.83 9.03
C ALA A 23 8.35 -9.11 9.93
N HIS A 24 9.35 -8.21 10.03
CA HIS A 24 10.56 -8.44 10.84
C HIS A 24 10.28 -8.67 12.33
N TYR A 25 9.15 -8.19 12.83
CA TYR A 25 8.73 -8.31 14.21
C TYR A 25 7.54 -9.27 14.41
N LEU A 26 7.17 -10.03 13.38
CA LEU A 26 6.18 -11.10 13.50
C LEU A 26 6.81 -12.36 14.11
N THR A 27 7.34 -12.21 15.34
CA THR A 27 7.79 -13.34 16.14
C THR A 27 6.63 -14.29 16.42
N ASP A 28 6.91 -15.49 16.88
CA ASP A 28 5.86 -16.48 17.23
C ASP A 28 4.80 -15.87 18.17
N ALA A 29 5.25 -15.22 19.26
CA ALA A 29 4.35 -14.58 20.22
C ALA A 29 3.56 -13.39 19.63
N MET A 30 4.19 -12.59 18.78
CA MET A 30 3.51 -11.45 18.16
C MET A 30 2.49 -11.92 17.12
N SER A 31 2.80 -12.95 16.36
CA SER A 31 1.89 -13.57 15.40
C SER A 31 0.63 -14.10 16.08
N LYS A 32 0.78 -14.83 17.19
CA LYS A 32 -0.36 -15.28 18.01
C LYS A 32 -1.24 -14.12 18.44
N LYS A 33 -0.65 -13.08 19.04
CA LYS A 33 -1.39 -11.88 19.48
C LYS A 33 -2.08 -11.17 18.32
N THR A 34 -1.46 -11.14 17.13
CA THR A 34 -2.06 -10.54 15.93
C THR A 34 -3.32 -11.30 15.50
N ILE A 35 -3.30 -12.63 15.52
CA ILE A 35 -4.51 -13.44 15.25
C ILE A 35 -5.58 -13.17 16.31
N GLU A 36 -5.21 -13.23 17.59
CA GLU A 36 -6.13 -13.02 18.73
C GLU A 36 -6.77 -11.62 18.74
N SER A 37 -6.09 -10.60 18.19
CA SER A 37 -6.64 -9.24 18.10
C SER A 37 -7.85 -9.12 17.19
N GLY A 38 -8.05 -10.10 16.29
CA GLY A 38 -9.13 -10.10 15.32
C GLY A 38 -8.89 -9.16 14.12
N LEU A 39 -7.62 -8.89 13.78
CA LEU A 39 -7.26 -8.17 12.55
C LEU A 39 -7.91 -8.86 11.34
N ASP A 40 -8.52 -8.09 10.43
CA ASP A 40 -9.21 -8.67 9.28
C ASP A 40 -8.26 -8.94 8.09
N ARG A 41 -7.27 -8.08 7.88
CA ARG A 41 -6.34 -8.17 6.75
C ARG A 41 -4.93 -7.78 7.15
N LEU A 42 -3.96 -8.63 6.79
CA LEU A 42 -2.54 -8.38 7.00
C LEU A 42 -1.80 -8.39 5.65
N ILE A 43 -1.15 -7.28 5.32
CA ILE A 43 -0.34 -7.15 4.12
C ILE A 43 1.12 -7.25 4.52
N ILE A 44 1.82 -8.25 4.01
CA ILE A 44 3.26 -8.44 4.21
C ILE A 44 3.98 -7.92 2.96
N SER A 45 4.78 -6.87 3.14
CA SER A 45 5.61 -6.33 2.06
C SER A 45 6.84 -7.20 1.87
N ILE A 46 6.97 -7.82 0.68
CA ILE A 46 8.08 -8.68 0.30
C ILE A 46 8.49 -8.34 -1.14
N ASP A 47 9.63 -7.67 -1.31
CA ASP A 47 10.03 -7.09 -2.60
C ASP A 47 11.26 -7.82 -3.19
N GLY A 48 11.37 -9.12 -2.93
CA GLY A 48 12.38 -10.01 -3.47
C GLY A 48 12.26 -11.42 -2.90
N THR A 49 12.70 -12.43 -3.65
CA THR A 49 12.75 -13.84 -3.23
C THR A 49 14.17 -14.31 -2.89
N THR A 50 15.18 -13.47 -3.19
CA THR A 50 16.56 -13.65 -2.73
C THR A 50 16.97 -12.47 -1.85
N GLN A 51 17.92 -12.70 -0.92
CA GLN A 51 18.39 -11.63 -0.02
C GLN A 51 18.97 -10.45 -0.81
N GLU A 52 19.72 -10.72 -1.87
CA GLU A 52 20.34 -9.71 -2.71
C GLU A 52 19.28 -8.79 -3.35
N THR A 53 18.30 -9.37 -4.03
CA THR A 53 17.23 -8.61 -4.67
C THR A 53 16.35 -7.89 -3.64
N TYR A 54 16.04 -8.55 -2.52
CA TYR A 54 15.24 -7.94 -1.46
C TYR A 54 15.91 -6.70 -0.88
N GLN A 55 17.20 -6.79 -0.54
CA GLN A 55 17.92 -5.67 0.08
C GLN A 55 18.29 -4.55 -0.90
N SER A 56 18.28 -4.80 -2.21
CA SER A 56 18.51 -3.73 -3.20
C SER A 56 17.46 -2.64 -3.14
N TYR A 57 16.22 -3.00 -2.77
CA TYR A 57 15.13 -2.06 -2.54
C TYR A 57 14.87 -1.82 -1.03
N ARG A 58 14.89 -2.88 -0.22
CA ARG A 58 14.67 -2.83 1.24
C ARG A 58 15.99 -2.74 1.99
N VAL A 59 16.67 -1.61 1.87
CA VAL A 59 18.00 -1.40 2.47
C VAL A 59 18.01 -1.75 3.97
N GLY A 60 18.95 -2.62 4.37
CA GLY A 60 19.05 -3.13 5.74
C GLY A 60 18.02 -4.19 6.14
N GLY A 61 17.11 -4.54 5.23
CA GLY A 61 16.14 -5.59 5.46
C GLY A 61 16.73 -7.00 5.38
N GLN A 62 16.14 -7.93 6.13
CA GLN A 62 16.53 -9.34 6.17
C GLN A 62 15.38 -10.20 5.67
N LEU A 63 15.52 -10.78 4.47
CA LEU A 63 14.47 -11.61 3.85
C LEU A 63 14.11 -12.83 4.72
N SER A 64 15.09 -13.44 5.38
CA SER A 64 14.84 -14.58 6.28
C SER A 64 13.84 -14.25 7.39
N LYS A 65 13.91 -13.04 7.96
CA LYS A 65 12.93 -12.58 8.98
C LYS A 65 11.53 -12.36 8.40
N VAL A 66 11.44 -11.90 7.15
CA VAL A 66 10.15 -11.74 6.48
C VAL A 66 9.49 -13.10 6.27
N ILE A 67 10.26 -14.08 5.77
CA ILE A 67 9.79 -15.46 5.55
C ILE A 67 9.40 -16.12 6.87
N GLU A 68 10.23 -15.99 7.91
CA GLU A 68 9.92 -16.50 9.25
C GLU A 68 8.65 -15.88 9.81
N GLY A 69 8.51 -14.56 9.75
CA GLY A 69 7.31 -13.86 10.20
C GLY A 69 6.05 -14.28 9.44
N ALA A 70 6.16 -14.49 8.13
CA ALA A 70 5.06 -15.03 7.32
C ALA A 70 4.68 -16.46 7.72
N LYS A 71 5.67 -17.33 7.95
CA LYS A 71 5.45 -18.69 8.45
C LYS A 71 4.77 -18.69 9.82
N ASN A 72 5.22 -17.84 10.74
CA ASN A 72 4.66 -17.71 12.07
C ASN A 72 3.17 -17.30 12.05
N ILE A 73 2.81 -16.28 11.26
CA ILE A 73 1.42 -15.82 11.22
C ILE A 73 0.49 -16.87 10.57
N VAL A 74 0.93 -17.55 9.53
CA VAL A 74 0.17 -18.64 8.89
C VAL A 74 0.02 -19.82 9.83
N LYS A 75 1.07 -20.21 10.55
CA LYS A 75 1.04 -21.23 11.60
C LYS A 75 -0.06 -20.93 12.63
N TRP A 76 -0.03 -19.75 13.24
CA TRP A 76 -0.99 -19.37 14.28
C TRP A 76 -2.42 -19.23 13.74
N LYS A 77 -2.60 -18.77 12.50
CA LYS A 77 -3.92 -18.77 11.86
C LYS A 77 -4.50 -20.19 11.78
N LYS A 78 -3.67 -21.17 11.42
CA LYS A 78 -4.08 -22.59 11.36
C LYS A 78 -4.32 -23.18 12.75
N GLU A 79 -3.39 -22.99 13.69
CA GLU A 79 -3.49 -23.55 15.04
C GLU A 79 -4.72 -23.05 15.81
N LEU A 80 -5.08 -21.79 15.65
CA LEU A 80 -6.26 -21.19 16.26
C LEU A 80 -7.54 -21.35 15.42
N ASN A 81 -7.48 -22.07 14.30
CA ASN A 81 -8.58 -22.23 13.35
C ASN A 81 -9.24 -20.88 12.99
N ALA A 82 -8.44 -19.83 12.85
CA ALA A 82 -8.92 -18.48 12.66
C ALA A 82 -9.19 -18.20 11.17
N LYS A 83 -10.32 -17.56 10.86
CA LYS A 83 -10.67 -17.15 9.50
C LYS A 83 -9.93 -15.88 9.06
N THR A 84 -9.50 -15.07 10.01
CA THR A 84 -8.76 -13.81 9.80
C THR A 84 -7.46 -13.81 10.57
N PRO A 85 -6.47 -13.01 10.16
CA PRO A 85 -6.50 -12.09 9.02
C PRO A 85 -6.42 -12.80 7.66
N TYR A 86 -6.93 -12.15 6.61
CA TYR A 86 -6.60 -12.48 5.23
C TYR A 86 -5.16 -12.02 4.97
N ILE A 87 -4.26 -12.94 4.69
CA ILE A 87 -2.81 -12.70 4.63
C ILE A 87 -2.38 -12.54 3.17
N ILE A 88 -1.78 -11.38 2.87
CA ILE A 88 -1.39 -11.01 1.51
C ILE A 88 0.12 -10.79 1.45
N PHE A 89 0.78 -11.38 0.46
CA PHE A 89 2.07 -10.92 0.01
C PHE A 89 1.88 -9.77 -0.97
N GLN A 90 2.39 -8.59 -0.63
CA GLN A 90 2.45 -7.45 -1.54
C GLN A 90 3.86 -7.29 -2.06
N PHE A 91 4.00 -7.33 -3.37
CA PHE A 91 5.26 -7.19 -4.09
C PHE A 91 5.24 -5.92 -4.93
N LEU A 92 6.12 -4.98 -4.61
CA LEU A 92 6.31 -3.79 -5.41
C LEU A 92 7.25 -4.13 -6.56
N VAL A 93 6.70 -4.18 -7.78
CA VAL A 93 7.49 -4.54 -8.95
C VAL A 93 8.36 -3.37 -9.37
N VAL A 94 9.66 -3.62 -9.39
CA VAL A 94 10.72 -2.73 -9.89
C VAL A 94 11.65 -3.51 -10.81
N LYS A 95 12.41 -2.84 -11.67
CA LYS A 95 13.32 -3.52 -12.60
C LYS A 95 14.25 -4.56 -11.93
N PRO A 96 14.87 -4.30 -10.77
CA PRO A 96 15.72 -5.29 -10.11
C PRO A 96 15.03 -6.58 -9.68
N ASN A 97 13.69 -6.59 -9.50
CA ASN A 97 12.97 -7.75 -8.97
C ASN A 97 11.89 -8.32 -9.90
N GLU A 98 11.58 -7.70 -11.03
CA GLU A 98 10.50 -8.16 -11.92
C GLU A 98 10.66 -9.60 -12.41
N HIS A 99 11.89 -10.10 -12.48
CA HIS A 99 12.21 -11.49 -12.87
C HIS A 99 11.85 -12.53 -11.79
N GLN A 100 11.52 -12.09 -10.55
CA GLN A 100 11.24 -12.99 -9.42
C GLN A 100 9.74 -13.19 -9.15
N ILE A 101 8.86 -12.73 -10.02
CA ILE A 101 7.40 -12.82 -9.79
C ILE A 101 6.93 -14.26 -9.67
N ASP A 102 7.43 -15.16 -10.50
CA ASP A 102 7.02 -16.57 -10.46
C ASP A 102 7.58 -17.27 -9.21
N ASP A 103 8.83 -16.99 -8.83
CA ASP A 103 9.41 -17.48 -7.58
C ASP A 103 8.63 -17.00 -6.36
N LEU A 104 8.14 -15.74 -6.40
CA LEU A 104 7.27 -15.20 -5.35
C LEU A 104 5.95 -15.98 -5.23
N LYS A 105 5.31 -16.32 -6.35
CA LYS A 105 4.07 -17.11 -6.34
C LYS A 105 4.32 -18.52 -5.75
N LEU A 106 5.43 -19.14 -6.09
CA LEU A 106 5.83 -20.43 -5.52
C LEU A 106 6.07 -20.33 -4.01
N LEU A 107 6.82 -19.33 -3.56
CA LEU A 107 7.07 -19.06 -2.14
C LEU A 107 5.77 -18.79 -1.36
N ALA A 108 4.87 -18.00 -1.92
CA ALA A 108 3.57 -17.69 -1.34
C ALA A 108 2.73 -18.97 -1.13
N LYS A 109 2.71 -19.85 -2.14
CA LYS A 109 2.03 -21.15 -2.07
C LYS A 109 2.66 -22.08 -1.02
N GLU A 110 4.00 -22.15 -0.97
CA GLU A 110 4.73 -22.96 0.01
C GLU A 110 4.41 -22.54 1.44
N ILE A 111 4.42 -21.24 1.72
CA ILE A 111 4.13 -20.69 3.05
C ILE A 111 2.64 -20.81 3.37
N GLY A 112 1.78 -20.68 2.37
CA GLY A 112 0.33 -20.77 2.51
C GLY A 112 -0.32 -19.42 2.87
N VAL A 113 0.16 -18.31 2.29
CA VAL A 113 -0.54 -17.03 2.34
C VAL A 113 -1.78 -17.08 1.45
N ASP A 114 -2.75 -16.22 1.72
CA ASP A 114 -4.05 -16.29 1.03
C ASP A 114 -3.98 -15.68 -0.38
N GLU A 115 -3.10 -14.68 -0.63
CA GLU A 115 -3.04 -13.95 -1.90
C GLU A 115 -1.65 -13.34 -2.16
N VAL A 116 -1.31 -13.16 -3.44
CA VAL A 116 -0.18 -12.33 -3.91
C VAL A 116 -0.73 -11.14 -4.69
N ILE A 117 -0.34 -9.93 -4.29
CA ILE A 117 -0.70 -8.69 -5.00
C ILE A 117 0.57 -8.01 -5.51
N LEU A 118 0.61 -7.78 -6.81
CA LEU A 118 1.66 -6.97 -7.43
C LEU A 118 1.26 -5.49 -7.38
N LYS A 119 2.24 -4.61 -7.17
CA LYS A 119 2.07 -3.16 -7.15
C LYS A 119 3.08 -2.48 -8.06
N THR A 120 2.65 -1.43 -8.75
CA THR A 120 3.54 -0.59 -9.54
C THR A 120 4.28 0.41 -8.67
N ALA A 121 5.57 0.58 -8.92
CA ALA A 121 6.37 1.59 -8.23
C ALA A 121 5.96 3.03 -8.65
N GLN A 122 5.91 3.93 -7.66
CA GLN A 122 5.85 5.37 -7.91
C GLN A 122 7.28 5.91 -7.90
N VAL A 123 7.71 6.46 -9.03
CA VAL A 123 9.03 7.07 -9.22
C VAL A 123 8.83 8.56 -9.47
N TYR A 124 9.47 9.42 -8.68
CA TYR A 124 9.31 10.87 -8.84
C TYR A 124 10.01 11.38 -10.10
N ASP A 125 11.25 10.94 -10.32
CA ASP A 125 12.08 11.34 -11.47
C ASP A 125 11.95 10.34 -12.63
N TYR A 126 10.69 10.10 -13.07
CA TYR A 126 10.43 9.12 -14.13
C TYR A 126 10.65 9.62 -15.54
N LYS A 127 10.57 10.94 -15.77
CA LYS A 127 10.49 11.54 -17.12
C LYS A 127 11.62 11.13 -18.06
N TYR A 128 12.84 11.07 -17.57
CA TYR A 128 14.04 10.72 -18.37
C TYR A 128 14.51 9.28 -18.13
N GLY A 129 13.67 8.46 -17.53
CA GLY A 129 13.99 7.11 -17.12
C GLY A 129 14.53 7.03 -15.69
N ASN A 130 14.39 5.86 -15.10
CA ASN A 130 14.89 5.58 -13.75
C ASN A 130 15.13 4.08 -13.64
N GLU A 131 16.16 3.69 -12.89
CA GLU A 131 16.57 2.29 -12.70
C GLU A 131 15.52 1.41 -12.01
N LEU A 132 14.53 2.00 -11.36
CA LEU A 132 13.43 1.28 -10.73
C LEU A 132 12.25 1.02 -11.67
N ILE A 133 12.22 1.61 -12.86
CA ILE A 133 11.13 1.38 -13.82
C ILE A 133 11.28 0.00 -14.44
N PRO A 134 10.30 -0.92 -14.29
CA PRO A 134 10.34 -2.24 -14.89
C PRO A 134 10.51 -2.19 -16.42
N GLU A 135 11.25 -3.15 -16.97
CA GLU A 135 11.37 -3.30 -18.43
C GLU A 135 10.08 -3.85 -19.04
N ASN A 136 9.41 -4.73 -18.32
CA ASN A 136 8.07 -5.16 -18.72
C ASN A 136 7.06 -4.06 -18.41
N GLU A 137 6.56 -3.41 -19.46
CA GLU A 137 5.58 -2.33 -19.32
C GLU A 137 4.31 -2.73 -18.58
N GLN A 138 3.92 -4.02 -18.60
CA GLN A 138 2.75 -4.50 -17.85
C GLN A 138 2.85 -4.14 -16.37
N TYR A 139 4.04 -4.19 -15.79
CA TYR A 139 4.28 -3.89 -14.37
C TYR A 139 4.63 -2.44 -14.10
N SER A 140 4.74 -1.62 -15.16
CA SER A 140 5.09 -0.21 -15.04
C SER A 140 3.85 0.68 -15.00
N ARG A 141 3.87 1.70 -14.16
CA ARG A 141 2.92 2.82 -14.14
C ARG A 141 3.18 3.80 -15.30
N TYR A 142 4.35 3.67 -15.93
CA TYR A 142 4.84 4.56 -16.98
C TYR A 142 4.90 3.84 -18.31
N LYS A 143 4.75 4.61 -19.39
CA LYS A 143 5.00 4.18 -20.76
C LYS A 143 6.19 4.98 -21.34
N LYS A 144 7.02 4.31 -22.12
CA LYS A 144 8.12 4.94 -22.86
C LYS A 144 7.57 5.60 -24.11
N ASN A 145 7.94 6.85 -24.34
CA ASN A 145 7.57 7.63 -25.54
C ASN A 145 8.62 7.44 -26.65
N ASN A 146 8.26 7.81 -27.88
CA ASN A 146 9.15 7.69 -29.07
C ASN A 146 10.43 8.54 -28.96
N ASP A 147 10.39 9.62 -28.18
CA ASP A 147 11.54 10.51 -27.94
C ASP A 147 12.45 10.00 -26.78
N GLY A 148 12.17 8.82 -26.26
CA GLY A 148 12.92 8.21 -25.15
C GLY A 148 12.49 8.67 -23.75
N THR A 149 11.60 9.64 -23.63
CA THR A 149 11.04 10.06 -22.34
C THR A 149 9.99 9.08 -21.84
N TYR A 150 9.55 9.26 -20.59
CA TYR A 150 8.45 8.49 -20.01
C TYR A 150 7.28 9.39 -19.63
N SER A 151 6.08 8.88 -19.77
CA SER A 151 4.84 9.51 -19.32
C SER A 151 4.03 8.54 -18.46
N ILE A 152 3.22 9.08 -17.55
CA ILE A 152 2.29 8.25 -16.78
C ILE A 152 1.21 7.66 -17.69
N LYS A 153 0.82 6.40 -17.43
CA LYS A 153 -0.26 5.73 -18.18
C LYS A 153 -1.65 6.28 -17.87
N ASN A 154 -1.82 6.83 -16.67
CA ASN A 154 -3.10 7.39 -16.24
C ASN A 154 -3.44 8.65 -17.03
N SER A 155 -4.62 8.70 -17.64
CA SER A 155 -5.16 9.89 -18.34
C SER A 155 -5.44 11.07 -17.40
N LEU A 156 -5.51 10.82 -16.09
CA LEU A 156 -5.83 11.81 -15.05
C LEU A 156 -7.15 12.55 -15.34
N GLU A 157 -8.20 11.78 -15.59
CA GLU A 157 -9.56 12.34 -15.71
C GLU A 157 -9.92 13.16 -14.46
N ASN A 158 -10.74 14.20 -14.62
CA ASN A 158 -11.13 15.11 -13.54
C ASN A 158 -12.10 14.46 -12.54
N ASN A 159 -11.79 13.25 -12.11
CA ASN A 159 -12.53 12.47 -11.12
C ASN A 159 -11.55 11.71 -10.20
N CYS A 160 -12.01 11.37 -9.01
CA CYS A 160 -11.29 10.55 -8.06
C CYS A 160 -12.26 9.99 -7.03
N TRP A 161 -12.66 8.74 -7.17
CA TRP A 161 -13.59 8.10 -6.24
C TRP A 161 -13.13 8.20 -4.78
N LYS A 162 -11.84 8.01 -4.50
CA LYS A 162 -11.29 8.05 -3.15
C LYS A 162 -11.60 9.33 -2.39
N LEU A 163 -11.61 10.49 -3.05
CA LEU A 163 -11.84 11.77 -2.40
C LEU A 163 -13.27 11.92 -1.81
N TRP A 164 -14.21 11.07 -2.25
CA TRP A 164 -15.60 11.11 -1.78
C TRP A 164 -15.94 10.06 -0.73
N HIS A 165 -15.05 9.08 -0.47
CA HIS A 165 -15.36 8.01 0.48
C HIS A 165 -14.20 7.65 1.41
N SER A 166 -13.04 8.28 1.26
CA SER A 166 -11.88 8.04 2.12
C SER A 166 -11.02 9.28 2.31
N CYS A 167 -10.19 9.26 3.32
CA CYS A 167 -9.14 10.24 3.59
C CYS A 167 -7.95 9.53 4.24
N VAL A 168 -6.90 10.29 4.49
CA VAL A 168 -5.79 9.86 5.35
C VAL A 168 -5.75 10.75 6.58
N ILE A 169 -5.55 10.14 7.74
CA ILE A 169 -5.28 10.83 8.99
C ILE A 169 -3.81 10.55 9.33
N THR A 170 -3.04 11.61 9.46
CA THR A 170 -1.63 11.50 9.81
C THR A 170 -1.45 11.13 11.28
N TRP A 171 -0.23 10.74 11.65
CA TRP A 171 0.09 10.36 13.04
C TRP A 171 -0.15 11.46 14.06
N ASP A 172 -0.11 12.73 13.65
CA ASP A 172 -0.34 13.93 14.47
C ASP A 172 -1.78 14.48 14.36
N GLY A 173 -2.70 13.71 13.72
CA GLY A 173 -4.13 14.02 13.67
C GLY A 173 -4.58 14.93 12.55
N LYS A 174 -3.70 15.31 11.61
CA LYS A 174 -4.09 16.08 10.42
C LYS A 174 -4.87 15.21 9.44
N VAL A 175 -5.90 15.78 8.83
CA VAL A 175 -6.68 15.13 7.78
C VAL A 175 -6.22 15.65 6.43
N VAL A 176 -5.82 14.72 5.55
CA VAL A 176 -5.35 15.00 4.19
C VAL A 176 -6.16 14.21 3.16
N PRO A 177 -6.22 14.64 1.88
CA PRO A 177 -7.13 14.06 0.90
C PRO A 177 -6.83 12.59 0.57
N CYS A 178 -5.58 12.20 0.51
CA CYS A 178 -5.16 10.83 0.17
C CYS A 178 -3.70 10.54 0.55
N CYS A 179 -3.27 9.30 0.35
CA CYS A 179 -1.90 8.85 0.66
C CYS A 179 -0.81 9.43 -0.27
N PHE A 180 -1.16 10.11 -1.35
CA PHE A 180 -0.20 10.82 -2.19
C PHE A 180 0.24 12.16 -1.59
N ASP A 181 -0.51 12.70 -0.63
CA ASP A 181 -0.13 13.86 0.17
C ASP A 181 0.67 13.42 1.42
N LYS A 182 1.84 12.83 1.19
CA LYS A 182 2.70 12.27 2.25
C LYS A 182 3.26 13.33 3.21
N ASP A 183 3.36 14.57 2.76
CA ASP A 183 3.95 15.69 3.52
C ASP A 183 2.86 16.61 4.11
N ALA A 184 1.58 16.22 4.02
CA ALA A 184 0.41 16.97 4.50
C ALA A 184 0.35 18.42 3.99
N GLN A 185 0.70 18.63 2.71
CA GLN A 185 0.65 19.95 2.05
C GLN A 185 -0.79 20.45 1.86
N TYR A 186 -1.73 19.51 1.68
CA TYR A 186 -3.17 19.78 1.54
C TYR A 186 -3.91 19.41 2.83
N GLN A 187 -3.53 20.00 3.96
CA GLN A 187 -4.22 19.76 5.20
C GLN A 187 -5.65 20.29 5.12
N LEU A 188 -6.62 19.39 5.24
CA LEU A 188 -8.06 19.70 5.17
C LEU A 188 -8.69 19.92 6.56
N GLY A 189 -7.98 19.58 7.62
CA GLY A 189 -8.37 19.80 9.01
C GLY A 189 -7.47 19.10 10.01
N ASP A 190 -7.81 19.26 11.29
CA ASP A 190 -7.07 18.70 12.41
C ASP A 190 -8.05 18.13 13.44
N LEU A 191 -7.91 16.84 13.73
CA LEU A 191 -8.76 16.12 14.70
C LEU A 191 -8.47 16.50 16.16
N GLN A 192 -7.38 17.22 16.42
CA GLN A 192 -7.13 17.76 17.75
C GLN A 192 -8.05 18.95 18.06
N THR A 193 -8.57 19.62 17.03
CA THR A 193 -9.37 20.84 17.17
C THR A 193 -10.81 20.67 16.71
N HIS A 194 -11.11 19.76 15.79
CA HIS A 194 -12.44 19.60 15.20
C HIS A 194 -12.84 18.13 15.08
N SER A 195 -14.14 17.87 15.09
CA SER A 195 -14.66 16.53 14.81
C SER A 195 -14.44 16.15 13.34
N PHE A 196 -14.31 14.84 13.06
CA PHE A 196 -14.18 14.36 11.69
C PHE A 196 -15.33 14.81 10.78
N SER A 197 -16.57 14.79 11.29
CA SER A 197 -17.75 15.23 10.54
C SER A 197 -17.65 16.70 10.14
N THR A 198 -17.15 17.57 11.05
CA THR A 198 -16.92 18.98 10.77
C THR A 198 -15.88 19.16 9.67
N ILE A 199 -14.76 18.44 9.76
CA ILE A 199 -13.66 18.50 8.77
C ILE A 199 -14.14 18.03 7.40
N TRP A 200 -14.83 16.88 7.32
CA TRP A 200 -15.30 16.28 6.07
C TRP A 200 -16.24 17.19 5.27
N ASN A 201 -16.95 18.08 5.96
CA ASN A 201 -17.95 18.99 5.38
C ASN A 201 -17.51 20.46 5.33
N ASN A 202 -16.26 20.77 5.73
CA ASN A 202 -15.74 22.14 5.73
C ASN A 202 -15.45 22.66 4.31
N ASP A 203 -15.16 23.94 4.21
CA ASP A 203 -14.92 24.59 2.93
C ASP A 203 -13.58 24.17 2.31
N LEU A 204 -12.52 23.88 3.11
CA LEU A 204 -11.26 23.36 2.59
C LEU A 204 -11.46 22.04 1.82
N TYR A 205 -12.29 21.14 2.36
CA TYR A 205 -12.62 19.86 1.69
C TYR A 205 -13.43 20.09 0.41
N LYS A 206 -14.42 21.00 0.45
CA LYS A 206 -15.23 21.35 -0.72
C LYS A 206 -14.37 21.98 -1.81
N ASP A 207 -13.50 22.92 -1.46
CA ASP A 207 -12.62 23.62 -2.40
C ASP A 207 -11.64 22.65 -3.07
N PHE A 208 -11.07 21.70 -2.29
CA PHE A 208 -10.20 20.66 -2.86
C PHE A 208 -10.96 19.76 -3.84
N ARG A 209 -12.21 19.36 -3.51
CA ARG A 209 -13.08 18.60 -4.42
C ARG A 209 -13.39 19.37 -5.69
N VAL A 210 -13.72 20.66 -5.58
CA VAL A 210 -13.97 21.56 -6.73
C VAL A 210 -12.70 21.70 -7.59
N LYS A 211 -11.53 21.91 -6.98
CA LYS A 211 -10.25 21.99 -7.69
C LYS A 211 -9.99 20.72 -8.49
N LEU A 212 -10.25 19.54 -7.91
CA LEU A 212 -10.04 18.26 -8.57
C LEU A 212 -10.95 18.09 -9.80
N VAL A 213 -12.25 18.40 -9.71
CA VAL A 213 -13.17 18.23 -10.84
C VAL A 213 -12.98 19.28 -11.93
N LYS A 214 -12.31 20.41 -11.63
CA LYS A 214 -11.96 21.43 -12.62
C LYS A 214 -10.65 21.11 -13.34
N GLY A 215 -9.65 20.57 -12.63
CA GLY A 215 -8.31 20.37 -13.21
C GLY A 215 -7.44 19.47 -12.36
N ARG A 216 -7.69 18.15 -12.34
CA ARG A 216 -6.90 17.17 -11.57
C ARG A 216 -5.41 17.23 -11.93
N LYS A 217 -5.06 17.47 -13.20
CA LYS A 217 -3.68 17.57 -13.68
C LYS A 217 -2.89 18.74 -13.09
N GLU A 218 -3.59 19.74 -12.56
CA GLU A 218 -2.98 20.93 -11.94
C GLU A 218 -2.68 20.73 -10.46
N ILE A 219 -3.10 19.59 -9.86
CA ILE A 219 -2.84 19.23 -8.48
C ILE A 219 -1.60 18.35 -8.47
N ASP A 220 -0.50 18.85 -7.89
CA ASP A 220 0.81 18.19 -7.91
C ASP A 220 0.80 16.76 -7.39
N ILE A 221 0.13 16.49 -6.24
CA ILE A 221 -0.01 15.14 -5.68
C ILE A 221 -0.80 14.18 -6.59
N CYS A 222 -1.57 14.71 -7.55
CA CYS A 222 -2.32 13.90 -8.51
C CYS A 222 -1.53 13.58 -9.79
N THR A 223 -0.49 14.34 -10.12
CA THR A 223 0.24 14.24 -11.40
C THR A 223 0.96 12.89 -11.60
N ASN A 224 1.24 12.16 -10.54
CA ASN A 224 1.85 10.82 -10.57
C ASN A 224 0.95 9.75 -9.91
N CYS A 225 -0.36 9.96 -9.96
CA CYS A 225 -1.35 9.08 -9.34
C CYS A 225 -1.78 7.96 -10.29
N SER A 226 -1.88 6.73 -9.79
CA SER A 226 -2.41 5.58 -10.55
C SER A 226 -3.91 5.33 -10.32
N GLU A 227 -4.58 6.15 -9.51
CA GLU A 227 -6.01 5.96 -9.23
C GLU A 227 -6.84 6.25 -10.48
N GLY A 228 -7.67 5.30 -10.87
CA GLY A 228 -8.44 5.35 -12.12
C GLY A 228 -7.66 4.88 -13.35
N CYS A 229 -6.44 4.37 -13.18
CA CYS A 229 -5.70 3.68 -14.24
C CYS A 229 -5.93 2.17 -14.10
N GLU A 230 -6.40 1.53 -15.15
CA GLU A 230 -6.43 0.07 -15.24
C GLU A 230 -5.01 -0.46 -15.48
N VAL A 231 -4.23 -0.54 -14.43
CA VAL A 231 -3.02 -1.37 -14.42
C VAL A 231 -3.47 -2.74 -13.91
N ASN A 232 -3.85 -3.62 -14.83
CA ASN A 232 -4.18 -5.01 -14.50
C ASN A 232 -2.88 -5.74 -14.13
N LEU A 233 -2.63 -5.83 -12.85
CA LEU A 233 -1.56 -6.63 -12.26
C LEU A 233 -2.15 -7.90 -11.64
N SER A 234 -3.10 -8.55 -12.35
CA SER A 234 -3.57 -9.86 -11.95
C SER A 234 -2.38 -10.81 -11.94
N ALA A 235 -2.18 -11.46 -10.81
CA ALA A 235 -1.18 -12.51 -10.64
C ALA A 235 -1.76 -13.89 -11.06
N ASP A 236 -2.66 -13.89 -12.09
CA ASP A 236 -3.23 -15.10 -12.65
C ASP A 236 -2.18 -15.96 -13.36
#